data_3b85dbe9d2900436b41d460eb4435a46
#
_entry.id   3b85dbe9d2900436b41d460eb4435a46
#
_cell.length_a   1.000
_cell.length_b   1.000
_cell.length_c   1.000
_cell.angle_alpha   90.00
_cell.angle_beta   90.00
_cell.angle_gamma   90.00
#
_symmetry.space_group_name_H-M   'P 1'
#
loop_
_entity.id
_entity.type
_entity.pdbx_description
1 polymer ?
#
loop_
_entity_poly.entity_id
_entity_poly.type
_entity_poly.pdbx_seq_one_letter_code
_entity_poly.pdbx_strand_id
1 'polypeptide(L)'
;MAASKLTSLDDAATLVADGALLGVGGVLLRRKPIAFLAALASAGRRGLRVASFLASLDVDLLVARGAVAEVHAGYVGFEQLGFAPAFGAAAAAGELRVLEYSELLFVSGLRASLAGLPFLPTRGARGSDLVAELGLREITCPYSGEQLLAAPAIRPDVCVIHAEAADEHGNVLAPSTQDFLFDADANIARAAETVVVTAERIVPTSEIRRGGALLFSYEVTAVVEAPRGAWPTALPGVYGTDIEAVRAYLAAAEVDPAAAAAHVMQGPG
;
A
#
# COMPACT_ATOMS: atom_id res chain seq x y z
N MET A 1 29.48 -8.68 -9.32
CA MET A 1 28.28 -7.94 -9.74
C MET A 1 27.14 -8.37 -8.81
N ALA A 2 26.27 -7.48 -8.36
CA ALA A 2 25.09 -7.86 -7.59
C ALA A 2 24.18 -8.75 -8.48
N ALA A 3 23.50 -9.73 -7.88
CA ALA A 3 22.55 -10.57 -8.61
C ALA A 3 21.34 -9.73 -9.08
N SER A 4 20.76 -10.11 -10.22
CA SER A 4 19.51 -9.52 -10.69
C SER A 4 18.36 -9.93 -9.77
N LYS A 5 17.46 -8.98 -9.50
CA LYS A 5 16.22 -9.15 -8.71
C LYS A 5 14.97 -9.10 -9.60
N LEU A 6 15.17 -9.07 -10.91
CA LEU A 6 14.06 -9.11 -11.86
C LEU A 6 13.31 -10.43 -11.75
N THR A 7 12.00 -10.34 -11.70
CA THR A 7 11.09 -11.48 -11.64
C THR A 7 9.76 -11.16 -12.34
N SER A 8 8.90 -12.14 -12.48
CA SER A 8 7.55 -11.96 -13.01
C SER A 8 6.57 -11.49 -11.93
N LEU A 9 5.39 -10.97 -12.34
CA LEU A 9 4.30 -10.68 -11.41
C LEU A 9 3.86 -11.92 -10.64
N ASP A 10 3.74 -13.05 -11.32
CA ASP A 10 3.29 -14.31 -10.71
C ASP A 10 4.29 -14.82 -9.67
N ASP A 11 5.59 -14.82 -9.99
CA ASP A 11 6.62 -15.23 -9.03
C ASP A 11 6.67 -14.27 -7.83
N ALA A 12 6.58 -12.95 -8.06
CA ALA A 12 6.55 -11.97 -6.99
C ALA A 12 5.32 -12.14 -6.08
N ALA A 13 4.16 -12.50 -6.63
CA ALA A 13 2.95 -12.78 -5.85
C ALA A 13 3.11 -14.00 -4.92
N THR A 14 4.03 -14.93 -5.23
CA THR A 14 4.32 -16.07 -4.34
C THR A 14 5.00 -15.67 -3.04
N LEU A 15 5.63 -14.49 -2.98
CA LEU A 15 6.26 -13.96 -1.76
C LEU A 15 5.23 -13.59 -0.69
N VAL A 16 3.96 -13.42 -1.07
CA VAL A 16 2.87 -13.12 -0.13
C VAL A 16 2.21 -14.43 0.31
N ALA A 17 2.32 -14.78 1.58
CA ALA A 17 1.65 -15.94 2.15
C ALA A 17 0.19 -15.62 2.52
N ASP A 18 -0.64 -16.65 2.68
CA ASP A 18 -1.97 -16.48 3.27
C ASP A 18 -1.86 -15.92 4.69
N GLY A 19 -2.74 -14.99 5.04
CA GLY A 19 -2.74 -14.32 6.34
C GLY A 19 -1.65 -13.26 6.54
N ALA A 20 -0.76 -13.03 5.56
CA ALA A 20 0.30 -12.03 5.65
C ALA A 20 -0.26 -10.61 5.81
N LEU A 21 0.49 -9.76 6.50
CA LEU A 21 0.27 -8.31 6.49
C LEU A 21 0.94 -7.72 5.25
N LEU A 22 0.13 -7.36 4.27
CA LEU A 22 0.55 -6.74 3.02
C LEU A 22 0.55 -5.22 3.16
N GLY A 23 1.71 -4.60 3.09
CA GLY A 23 1.85 -3.15 2.93
C GLY A 23 1.64 -2.75 1.46
N VAL A 24 0.72 -1.83 1.20
CA VAL A 24 0.45 -1.34 -0.14
C VAL A 24 0.81 0.13 -0.24
N GLY A 25 1.73 0.46 -1.14
CA GLY A 25 2.12 1.83 -1.44
C GLY A 25 1.07 2.58 -2.26
N GLY A 26 1.43 3.79 -2.62
CA GLY A 26 0.52 4.74 -3.24
C GLY A 26 -0.48 5.35 -2.26
N VAL A 27 -1.06 6.47 -2.65
CA VAL A 27 -2.05 7.18 -1.85
C VAL A 27 -3.26 7.53 -2.68
N LEU A 28 -4.46 7.27 -2.18
CA LEU A 28 -5.71 7.50 -2.90
C LEU A 28 -5.67 6.88 -4.32
N LEU A 29 -5.92 7.67 -5.35
CA LEU A 29 -5.88 7.24 -6.76
C LEU A 29 -4.52 7.53 -7.42
N ARG A 30 -3.41 7.32 -6.68
CA ARG A 30 -2.04 7.55 -7.17
C ARG A 30 -1.10 6.41 -6.79
N ARG A 31 -0.30 5.93 -7.72
CA ARG A 31 0.77 4.94 -7.57
C ARG A 31 0.35 3.59 -6.97
N LYS A 32 -0.95 3.24 -7.03
CA LYS A 32 -1.40 1.94 -6.54
C LYS A 32 -0.84 0.82 -7.43
N PRO A 33 -0.21 -0.22 -6.88
CA PRO A 33 0.44 -1.31 -7.64
C PRO A 33 -0.59 -2.31 -8.20
N ILE A 34 -1.55 -1.83 -9.01
CA ILE A 34 -2.74 -2.60 -9.42
C ILE A 34 -2.37 -3.88 -10.17
N ALA A 35 -1.35 -3.85 -11.03
CA ALA A 35 -0.91 -5.04 -11.74
C ALA A 35 -0.44 -6.16 -10.78
N PHE A 36 0.28 -5.81 -9.71
CA PHE A 36 0.68 -6.79 -8.70
C PHE A 36 -0.53 -7.31 -7.91
N LEU A 37 -1.46 -6.44 -7.54
CA LEU A 37 -2.66 -6.84 -6.80
C LEU A 37 -3.54 -7.78 -7.64
N ALA A 38 -3.56 -7.60 -8.97
CA ALA A 38 -4.22 -8.51 -9.90
C ALA A 38 -3.58 -9.91 -9.91
N ALA A 39 -2.24 -9.96 -9.99
CA ALA A 39 -1.51 -11.22 -9.93
C ALA A 39 -1.72 -11.92 -8.57
N LEU A 40 -1.69 -11.16 -7.48
CA LEU A 40 -1.92 -11.66 -6.12
C LEU A 40 -3.34 -12.26 -5.96
N ALA A 41 -4.35 -11.58 -6.49
CA ALA A 41 -5.72 -12.07 -6.49
C ALA A 41 -5.87 -13.35 -7.34
N SER A 42 -5.16 -13.41 -8.48
CA SER A 42 -5.12 -14.58 -9.36
C SER A 42 -4.41 -15.77 -8.72
N ALA A 43 -3.38 -15.53 -7.90
CA ALA A 43 -2.70 -16.56 -7.11
C ALA A 43 -3.59 -17.14 -5.99
N GLY A 44 -4.79 -16.59 -5.78
CA GLY A 44 -5.80 -17.14 -4.85
C GLY A 44 -5.46 -16.95 -3.38
N ARG A 45 -4.61 -15.99 -3.02
CA ARG A 45 -4.26 -15.69 -1.63
C ARG A 45 -5.48 -15.29 -0.81
N ARG A 46 -5.51 -15.71 0.46
CA ARG A 46 -6.65 -15.53 1.36
C ARG A 46 -6.23 -15.04 2.74
N GLY A 47 -7.21 -14.45 3.43
CA GLY A 47 -7.02 -14.02 4.82
C GLY A 47 -6.02 -12.90 4.99
N LEU A 48 -5.69 -12.16 3.95
CA LEU A 48 -4.70 -11.10 3.99
C LEU A 48 -5.11 -10.01 4.98
N ARG A 49 -4.13 -9.47 5.67
CA ARG A 49 -4.23 -8.22 6.40
C ARG A 49 -3.60 -7.14 5.55
N VAL A 50 -4.30 -6.09 5.23
CA VAL A 50 -3.80 -5.05 4.32
C VAL A 50 -3.54 -3.76 5.07
N ALA A 51 -2.31 -3.25 5.02
CA ALA A 51 -1.94 -1.93 5.51
C ALA A 51 -1.75 -0.98 4.33
N SER A 52 -2.64 0.00 4.18
CA SER A 52 -2.59 1.02 3.14
C SER A 52 -2.93 2.37 3.75
N PHE A 53 -2.02 3.35 3.65
CA PHE A 53 -2.14 4.62 4.38
C PHE A 53 -3.44 5.36 4.04
N LEU A 54 -3.62 5.71 2.78
CA LEU A 54 -4.86 6.26 2.22
C LEU A 54 -5.27 5.34 1.08
N ALA A 55 -6.15 4.40 1.40
CA ALA A 55 -6.58 3.34 0.51
C ALA A 55 -7.69 3.79 -0.43
N SER A 56 -7.79 3.12 -1.55
CA SER A 56 -8.85 3.29 -2.54
C SER A 56 -9.08 1.97 -3.27
N LEU A 57 -8.83 1.97 -4.58
CA LEU A 57 -8.99 0.83 -5.46
C LEU A 57 -8.18 -0.40 -5.02
N ASP A 58 -7.01 -0.22 -4.43
CA ASP A 58 -6.15 -1.28 -3.91
C ASP A 58 -6.87 -2.20 -2.89
N VAL A 59 -7.46 -1.60 -1.87
CA VAL A 59 -8.20 -2.35 -0.84
C VAL A 59 -9.52 -2.87 -1.40
N ASP A 60 -10.27 -2.02 -2.12
CA ASP A 60 -11.58 -2.40 -2.61
C ASP A 60 -11.55 -3.58 -3.59
N LEU A 61 -10.55 -3.61 -4.51
CA LEU A 61 -10.32 -4.74 -5.42
C LEU A 61 -10.02 -6.05 -4.69
N LEU A 62 -9.12 -6.02 -3.70
CA LEU A 62 -8.76 -7.23 -2.95
C LEU A 62 -9.92 -7.74 -2.08
N VAL A 63 -10.70 -6.83 -1.48
CA VAL A 63 -11.92 -7.18 -0.74
C VAL A 63 -12.96 -7.79 -1.67
N ALA A 64 -13.21 -7.17 -2.84
CA ALA A 64 -14.13 -7.71 -3.86
C ALA A 64 -13.74 -9.13 -4.32
N ARG A 65 -12.45 -9.46 -4.29
CA ARG A 65 -11.94 -10.81 -4.60
C ARG A 65 -11.95 -11.78 -3.41
N GLY A 66 -12.44 -11.35 -2.25
CA GLY A 66 -12.50 -12.15 -1.03
C GLY A 66 -11.12 -12.54 -0.49
N ALA A 67 -10.10 -11.74 -0.77
CA ALA A 67 -8.72 -12.01 -0.36
C ALA A 67 -8.39 -11.49 1.04
N VAL A 68 -9.14 -10.49 1.55
CA VAL A 68 -8.80 -9.71 2.74
C VAL A 68 -9.66 -10.11 3.94
N ALA A 69 -9.04 -10.26 5.09
CA ALA A 69 -9.70 -10.46 6.38
C ALA A 69 -9.61 -9.23 7.29
N GLU A 70 -8.57 -8.39 7.12
CA GLU A 70 -8.34 -7.24 7.98
C GLU A 70 -7.74 -6.07 7.19
N VAL A 71 -8.19 -4.84 7.46
CA VAL A 71 -7.69 -3.61 6.85
C VAL A 71 -7.17 -2.65 7.92
N HIS A 72 -5.96 -2.16 7.74
CA HIS A 72 -5.32 -1.10 8.52
C HIS A 72 -5.20 0.13 7.63
N ALA A 73 -5.99 1.16 7.85
CA ALA A 73 -5.97 2.35 7.02
C ALA A 73 -6.38 3.61 7.78
N GLY A 74 -5.88 4.76 7.35
CA GLY A 74 -6.38 6.07 7.78
C GLY A 74 -7.61 6.52 6.99
N TYR A 75 -7.81 5.95 5.82
CA TYR A 75 -8.93 6.23 4.93
C TYR A 75 -9.10 5.11 3.91
N VAL A 76 -10.35 4.81 3.53
CA VAL A 76 -10.69 3.93 2.40
C VAL A 76 -11.82 4.57 1.61
N GLY A 77 -11.55 4.94 0.34
CA GLY A 77 -12.55 5.59 -0.51
C GLY A 77 -11.96 6.20 -1.78
N PHE A 78 -12.80 6.86 -2.56
CA PHE A 78 -12.47 7.39 -3.88
C PHE A 78 -12.57 8.92 -3.96
N GLU A 79 -12.33 9.60 -2.84
CA GLU A 79 -12.41 11.06 -2.74
C GLU A 79 -13.81 11.57 -3.19
N GLN A 80 -13.87 12.53 -4.13
CA GLN A 80 -15.12 13.07 -4.64
C GLN A 80 -15.91 12.09 -5.52
N LEU A 81 -15.33 10.95 -5.88
CA LEU A 81 -15.99 9.94 -6.71
C LEU A 81 -16.90 9.00 -5.90
N GLY A 82 -16.73 8.95 -4.58
CA GLY A 82 -17.62 8.19 -3.70
C GLY A 82 -16.91 7.23 -2.75
N PHE A 83 -17.70 6.35 -2.15
CA PHE A 83 -17.25 5.32 -1.20
C PHE A 83 -16.70 4.10 -1.94
N ALA A 84 -15.94 3.26 -1.23
CA ALA A 84 -15.45 1.98 -1.69
C ALA A 84 -16.56 0.92 -1.52
N PRO A 85 -17.20 0.44 -2.61
CA PRO A 85 -18.42 -0.36 -2.49
C PRO A 85 -18.19 -1.75 -1.89
N ALA A 86 -17.16 -2.47 -2.32
CA ALA A 86 -16.86 -3.80 -1.80
C ALA A 86 -16.40 -3.73 -0.32
N PHE A 87 -15.50 -2.79 0.00
CA PHE A 87 -15.05 -2.55 1.37
C PHE A 87 -16.22 -2.18 2.28
N GLY A 88 -17.07 -1.24 1.88
CA GLY A 88 -18.22 -0.79 2.66
C GLY A 88 -19.23 -1.91 2.91
N ALA A 89 -19.53 -2.72 1.90
CA ALA A 89 -20.43 -3.86 2.03
C ALA A 89 -19.87 -4.93 2.99
N ALA A 90 -18.61 -5.32 2.84
CA ALA A 90 -17.98 -6.33 3.69
C ALA A 90 -17.84 -5.85 5.14
N ALA A 91 -17.49 -4.58 5.35
CA ALA A 91 -17.43 -3.99 6.69
C ALA A 91 -18.81 -3.94 7.37
N ALA A 92 -19.84 -3.53 6.65
CA ALA A 92 -21.23 -3.50 7.17
C ALA A 92 -21.77 -4.89 7.48
N ALA A 93 -21.37 -5.92 6.71
CA ALA A 93 -21.74 -7.30 6.94
C ALA A 93 -20.94 -7.96 8.09
N GLY A 94 -19.91 -7.29 8.63
CA GLY A 94 -19.03 -7.86 9.66
C GLY A 94 -18.08 -8.95 9.12
N GLU A 95 -17.89 -9.03 7.83
CA GLU A 95 -17.01 -9.99 7.15
C GLU A 95 -15.56 -9.52 7.09
N LEU A 96 -15.33 -8.24 7.36
CA LEU A 96 -14.04 -7.59 7.31
C LEU A 96 -13.73 -6.89 8.65
N ARG A 97 -12.58 -7.21 9.24
CA ARG A 97 -12.09 -6.44 10.38
C ARG A 97 -11.42 -5.16 9.91
N VAL A 98 -11.93 -4.02 10.38
CA VAL A 98 -11.36 -2.71 10.06
C VAL A 98 -10.66 -2.15 11.29
N LEU A 99 -9.38 -1.86 11.16
CA LEU A 99 -8.58 -1.11 12.12
C LEU A 99 -8.39 0.30 11.57
N GLU A 100 -9.22 1.22 12.05
CA GLU A 100 -9.15 2.62 11.68
C GLU A 100 -7.97 3.30 12.39
N TYR A 101 -7.17 4.01 11.64
CA TYR A 101 -6.08 4.82 12.16
C TYR A 101 -6.32 6.30 11.86
N SER A 102 -5.91 7.20 12.76
CA SER A 102 -5.62 8.55 12.29
C SER A 102 -4.33 8.51 11.46
N GLU A 103 -4.18 9.44 10.52
CA GLU A 103 -2.96 9.54 9.69
C GLU A 103 -1.70 9.60 10.57
N LEU A 104 -1.75 10.37 11.66
CA LEU A 104 -0.63 10.47 12.60
C LEU A 104 -0.30 9.12 13.27
N LEU A 105 -1.30 8.32 13.67
CA LEU A 105 -1.08 7.01 14.27
C LEU A 105 -0.46 6.04 13.25
N PHE A 106 -0.99 6.02 12.02
CA PHE A 106 -0.46 5.14 10.97
C PHE A 106 1.01 5.46 10.67
N VAL A 107 1.32 6.74 10.43
CA VAL A 107 2.70 7.19 10.20
C VAL A 107 3.60 6.93 11.40
N SER A 108 3.10 7.10 12.64
CA SER A 108 3.87 6.78 13.85
C SER A 108 4.18 5.28 13.93
N GLY A 109 3.24 4.42 13.56
CA GLY A 109 3.46 2.96 13.50
C GLY A 109 4.53 2.58 12.48
N LEU A 110 4.51 3.15 11.27
CA LEU A 110 5.57 2.95 10.27
C LEU A 110 6.93 3.44 10.78
N ARG A 111 6.98 4.64 11.36
CA ARG A 111 8.23 5.22 11.91
C ARG A 111 8.79 4.40 13.06
N ALA A 112 7.93 3.81 13.90
CA ALA A 112 8.37 2.86 14.93
C ALA A 112 9.10 1.67 14.29
N SER A 113 8.54 1.11 13.22
CA SER A 113 9.16 0.01 12.48
C SER A 113 10.50 0.40 11.86
N LEU A 114 10.57 1.57 11.21
CA LEU A 114 11.81 2.10 10.63
C LEU A 114 12.91 2.28 11.67
N ALA A 115 12.53 2.67 12.90
CA ALA A 115 13.46 2.85 14.00
C ALA A 115 13.81 1.55 14.75
N GLY A 116 13.24 0.41 14.34
CA GLY A 116 13.41 -0.87 15.05
C GLY A 116 12.74 -0.91 16.43
N LEU A 117 11.79 0.00 16.69
CA LEU A 117 11.10 0.13 17.96
C LEU A 117 9.75 -0.62 17.94
N PRO A 118 9.29 -1.14 19.09
CA PRO A 118 7.97 -1.78 19.18
C PRO A 118 6.81 -0.78 19.12
N PHE A 119 7.05 0.49 19.43
CA PHE A 119 6.08 1.57 19.36
C PHE A 119 6.78 2.93 19.31
N LEU A 120 6.03 3.98 18.94
CA LEU A 120 6.43 5.37 19.15
C LEU A 120 5.47 6.09 20.11
N PRO A 121 5.98 6.93 21.03
CA PRO A 121 5.17 7.84 21.81
C PRO A 121 4.45 8.86 20.91
N THR A 122 3.14 9.07 21.14
CA THR A 122 2.36 10.04 20.38
C THR A 122 1.34 10.76 21.25
N ARG A 123 0.97 11.98 20.86
CA ARG A 123 -0.19 12.72 21.41
C ARG A 123 -1.46 12.47 20.59
N GLY A 124 -1.32 11.84 19.43
CA GLY A 124 -2.42 11.56 18.53
C GLY A 124 -3.46 10.60 19.14
N ALA A 125 -4.71 10.76 18.72
CA ALA A 125 -5.86 9.98 19.14
C ALA A 125 -6.32 10.14 20.62
N ARG A 126 -5.68 10.95 21.45
CA ARG A 126 -6.15 11.20 22.81
C ARG A 126 -7.56 11.80 22.81
N GLY A 127 -8.46 11.21 23.60
CA GLY A 127 -9.85 11.65 23.70
C GLY A 127 -10.76 11.20 22.55
N SER A 128 -10.29 10.26 21.71
CA SER A 128 -11.11 9.60 20.69
C SER A 128 -11.32 8.12 21.01
N ASP A 129 -12.30 7.50 20.36
CA ASP A 129 -12.63 6.08 20.51
C ASP A 129 -11.53 5.18 19.95
N LEU A 130 -10.65 5.70 19.07
CA LEU A 130 -9.51 4.96 18.53
C LEU A 130 -8.58 4.39 19.61
N VAL A 131 -8.53 5.02 20.79
CA VAL A 131 -7.72 4.53 21.92
C VAL A 131 -8.21 3.14 22.34
N ALA A 132 -9.52 2.99 22.49
CA ALA A 132 -10.13 1.70 22.88
C ALA A 132 -10.12 0.70 21.71
N GLU A 133 -10.49 1.12 20.52
CA GLU A 133 -10.59 0.26 19.32
C GLU A 133 -9.25 -0.35 18.92
N LEU A 134 -8.18 0.45 18.96
CA LEU A 134 -6.83 -0.02 18.66
C LEU A 134 -6.09 -0.59 19.87
N GLY A 135 -6.70 -0.56 21.08
CA GLY A 135 -6.09 -1.02 22.32
C GLY A 135 -4.81 -0.27 22.67
N LEU A 136 -4.75 1.06 22.39
CA LEU A 136 -3.56 1.86 22.64
C LEU A 136 -3.27 1.96 24.14
N ARG A 137 -2.00 1.81 24.50
CA ARG A 137 -1.53 1.88 25.89
C ARG A 137 -1.05 3.28 26.22
N GLU A 138 -1.36 3.73 27.44
CA GLU A 138 -0.80 4.98 27.98
C GLU A 138 0.60 4.72 28.50
N ILE A 139 1.50 5.70 28.31
CA ILE A 139 2.85 5.73 28.83
C ILE A 139 3.17 7.10 29.41
N THR A 140 4.02 7.14 30.44
CA THR A 140 4.49 8.39 31.01
C THR A 140 5.85 8.75 30.43
N CYS A 141 5.98 9.96 29.89
CA CYS A 141 7.27 10.46 29.41
C CYS A 141 8.27 10.57 30.59
N PRO A 142 9.41 9.90 30.57
CA PRO A 142 10.36 9.92 31.68
C PRO A 142 11.04 11.28 31.89
N TYR A 143 11.00 12.16 30.91
CA TYR A 143 11.61 13.49 30.97
C TYR A 143 10.66 14.59 31.40
N SER A 144 9.43 14.57 30.95
CA SER A 144 8.45 15.64 31.21
C SER A 144 7.31 15.25 32.16
N GLY A 145 7.14 13.96 32.46
CA GLY A 145 5.98 13.44 33.20
C GLY A 145 4.67 13.44 32.41
N GLU A 146 4.70 13.85 31.13
CA GLU A 146 3.51 13.91 30.29
C GLU A 146 2.97 12.51 29.99
N GLN A 147 1.63 12.37 30.03
CA GLN A 147 0.93 11.16 29.57
C GLN A 147 0.86 11.16 28.05
N LEU A 148 1.34 10.11 27.42
CA LEU A 148 1.37 9.89 25.98
C LEU A 148 0.68 8.56 25.68
N LEU A 149 0.35 8.33 24.40
CA LEU A 149 -0.06 7.02 23.89
C LEU A 149 1.12 6.33 23.20
N ALA A 150 1.17 5.02 23.31
CA ALA A 150 2.11 4.17 22.57
C ALA A 150 1.45 3.76 21.24
N ALA A 151 1.88 4.33 20.11
CA ALA A 151 1.47 3.91 18.78
C ALA A 151 2.24 2.63 18.40
N PRO A 152 1.59 1.46 18.27
CA PRO A 152 2.27 0.21 17.94
C PRO A 152 2.97 0.27 16.58
N ALA A 153 4.07 -0.44 16.44
CA ALA A 153 4.76 -0.56 15.16
C ALA A 153 3.87 -1.29 14.13
N ILE A 154 3.80 -0.75 12.92
CA ILE A 154 3.19 -1.39 11.75
C ILE A 154 4.33 -2.00 10.94
N ARG A 155 4.42 -3.33 10.89
CA ARG A 155 5.49 -4.09 10.21
C ARG A 155 4.87 -5.02 9.19
N PRO A 156 4.73 -4.60 7.92
CA PRO A 156 4.28 -5.50 6.87
C PRO A 156 5.26 -6.68 6.67
N ASP A 157 4.72 -7.87 6.49
CA ASP A 157 5.51 -9.04 6.09
C ASP A 157 6.05 -8.84 4.66
N VAL A 158 5.19 -8.32 3.79
CA VAL A 158 5.51 -7.95 2.41
C VAL A 158 4.96 -6.57 2.13
N CYS A 159 5.74 -5.73 1.44
CA CYS A 159 5.26 -4.46 0.90
C CYS A 159 5.38 -4.47 -0.62
N VAL A 160 4.42 -3.85 -1.30
CA VAL A 160 4.50 -3.57 -2.74
C VAL A 160 4.28 -2.10 -3.01
N ILE A 161 5.14 -1.53 -3.85
CA ILE A 161 5.02 -0.16 -4.39
C ILE A 161 5.09 -0.18 -5.91
N HIS A 162 4.61 0.89 -6.56
CA HIS A 162 4.75 1.10 -8.00
C HIS A 162 5.55 2.38 -8.27
N ALA A 163 6.56 2.28 -9.14
CA ALA A 163 7.51 3.35 -9.42
C ALA A 163 7.64 3.65 -10.92
N GLU A 164 8.16 4.84 -11.27
CA GLU A 164 8.46 5.22 -12.65
C GLU A 164 9.55 4.36 -13.28
N ALA A 165 10.58 4.03 -12.50
CA ALA A 165 11.68 3.19 -12.96
C ALA A 165 12.39 2.51 -11.79
N ALA A 166 12.95 1.34 -12.08
CA ALA A 166 13.89 0.66 -11.20
C ALA A 166 15.02 0.07 -12.04
N ASP A 167 16.14 -0.28 -11.43
CA ASP A 167 17.15 -1.11 -12.08
C ASP A 167 17.00 -2.58 -11.70
N GLU A 168 17.67 -3.45 -12.43
CA GLU A 168 17.60 -4.90 -12.19
C GLU A 168 18.15 -5.33 -10.82
N HIS A 169 18.85 -4.44 -10.13
CA HIS A 169 19.42 -4.72 -8.81
C HIS A 169 18.55 -4.25 -7.65
N GLY A 170 17.44 -3.55 -7.95
CA GLY A 170 16.47 -3.05 -6.95
C GLY A 170 16.72 -1.62 -6.48
N ASN A 171 17.53 -0.82 -7.17
CA ASN A 171 17.51 0.62 -6.94
C ASN A 171 16.28 1.20 -7.64
N VAL A 172 15.52 2.05 -6.96
CA VAL A 172 14.27 2.63 -7.43
C VAL A 172 14.46 4.12 -7.65
N LEU A 173 14.07 4.63 -8.81
CA LEU A 173 14.16 6.05 -9.14
C LEU A 173 13.25 6.87 -8.21
N ALA A 174 13.76 8.00 -7.72
CA ALA A 174 12.93 9.00 -7.07
C ALA A 174 11.89 9.54 -8.07
N PRO A 175 10.63 9.77 -7.65
CA PRO A 175 9.59 10.21 -8.57
C PRO A 175 9.95 11.56 -9.22
N SER A 176 9.73 11.66 -10.52
CA SER A 176 9.98 12.88 -11.31
C SER A 176 9.07 14.02 -10.86
N THR A 177 7.88 13.69 -10.38
CA THR A 177 6.93 14.63 -9.79
C THR A 177 6.70 14.26 -8.33
N GLN A 178 7.15 15.14 -7.44
CA GLN A 178 6.91 15.03 -6.00
C GLN A 178 5.54 15.64 -5.68
N ASP A 179 4.51 14.84 -5.83
CA ASP A 179 3.17 15.21 -5.39
C ASP A 179 3.02 15.05 -3.87
N PHE A 180 1.83 15.34 -3.34
CA PHE A 180 1.59 15.20 -1.91
C PHE A 180 1.75 13.73 -1.47
N LEU A 181 2.43 13.52 -0.33
CA LEU A 181 2.69 12.19 0.25
C LEU A 181 3.46 11.23 -0.68
N PHE A 182 4.29 11.74 -1.60
CA PHE A 182 5.12 10.91 -2.47
C PHE A 182 6.09 10.01 -1.68
N ASP A 183 6.48 10.42 -0.47
CA ASP A 183 7.37 9.69 0.43
C ASP A 183 6.70 8.55 1.20
N ALA A 184 5.36 8.45 1.16
CA ALA A 184 4.62 7.38 1.82
C ALA A 184 5.05 6.00 1.32
N ASP A 185 5.37 5.88 0.03
CA ASP A 185 5.83 4.63 -0.59
C ASP A 185 7.16 4.15 0.00
N ALA A 186 8.12 5.05 0.20
CA ALA A 186 9.39 4.72 0.84
C ALA A 186 9.21 4.37 2.32
N ASN A 187 8.32 5.05 3.02
CA ASN A 187 8.07 4.80 4.44
C ASN A 187 7.48 3.40 4.68
N ILE A 188 6.46 3.01 3.89
CA ILE A 188 5.85 1.69 4.05
C ILE A 188 6.76 0.56 3.55
N ALA A 189 7.54 0.80 2.47
CA ALA A 189 8.52 -0.16 1.99
C ALA A 189 9.60 -0.44 3.03
N ARG A 190 10.18 0.60 3.64
CA ARG A 190 11.21 0.46 4.68
C ARG A 190 10.71 -0.16 5.97
N ALA A 191 9.41 -0.12 6.24
CA ALA A 191 8.81 -0.76 7.40
C ALA A 191 8.61 -2.27 7.23
N ALA A 192 8.67 -2.79 6.00
CA ALA A 192 8.39 -4.18 5.65
C ALA A 192 9.65 -5.06 5.70
N GLU A 193 9.43 -6.38 5.87
CA GLU A 193 10.50 -7.39 5.81
C GLU A 193 10.88 -7.72 4.37
N THR A 194 9.89 -7.84 3.48
CA THR A 194 10.06 -8.13 2.06
C THR A 194 9.49 -6.98 1.24
N VAL A 195 10.25 -6.48 0.25
CA VAL A 195 9.83 -5.36 -0.59
C VAL A 195 9.81 -5.77 -2.05
N VAL A 196 8.63 -5.69 -2.65
CA VAL A 196 8.39 -5.86 -4.09
C VAL A 196 8.20 -4.49 -4.72
N VAL A 197 8.91 -4.23 -5.80
CA VAL A 197 8.75 -3.01 -6.59
C VAL A 197 8.28 -3.39 -7.98
N THR A 198 7.10 -2.90 -8.36
CA THR A 198 6.71 -2.86 -9.77
C THR A 198 7.14 -1.54 -10.37
N ALA A 199 7.62 -1.52 -11.60
CA ALA A 199 8.10 -0.33 -12.26
C ALA A 199 7.63 -0.24 -13.71
N GLU A 200 7.38 0.97 -14.19
CA GLU A 200 7.00 1.20 -15.60
C GLU A 200 8.10 0.74 -16.57
N ARG A 201 9.35 0.87 -16.16
CA ARG A 201 10.49 0.52 -16.99
C ARG A 201 11.70 0.12 -16.14
N ILE A 202 12.49 -0.78 -16.70
CA ILE A 202 13.79 -1.15 -16.13
C ILE A 202 14.87 -0.33 -16.83
N VAL A 203 15.73 0.30 -16.03
CA VAL A 203 16.74 1.24 -16.51
C VAL A 203 18.14 0.89 -15.99
N PRO A 204 19.21 1.35 -16.65
CA PRO A 204 20.55 1.21 -16.11
C PRO A 204 20.72 1.93 -14.78
N THR A 205 21.49 1.35 -13.84
CA THR A 205 21.81 1.96 -12.52
C THR A 205 22.33 3.40 -12.64
N SER A 206 23.01 3.73 -13.75
CA SER A 206 23.52 5.08 -14.00
C SER A 206 22.40 6.13 -14.15
N GLU A 207 21.20 5.74 -14.58
CA GLU A 207 20.04 6.62 -14.66
C GLU A 207 19.50 6.91 -13.25
N ILE A 208 19.36 5.87 -12.42
CA ILE A 208 18.94 6.02 -11.01
C ILE A 208 19.91 6.95 -10.26
N ARG A 209 21.22 6.79 -10.45
CA ARG A 209 22.23 7.63 -9.80
C ARG A 209 22.11 9.10 -10.18
N ARG A 210 21.72 9.42 -11.43
CA ARG A 210 21.51 10.79 -11.88
C ARG A 210 20.23 11.41 -11.38
N GLY A 211 19.13 10.62 -11.34
CA GLY A 211 17.83 11.09 -10.91
C GLY A 211 17.57 11.07 -9.40
N GLY A 212 18.45 10.41 -8.65
CA GLY A 212 18.28 10.13 -7.23
C GLY A 212 17.50 8.84 -6.98
N ALA A 213 17.77 8.18 -5.86
CA ALA A 213 17.11 6.95 -5.47
C ALA A 213 16.04 7.20 -4.42
N LEU A 214 14.84 6.66 -4.63
CA LEU A 214 13.77 6.54 -3.62
C LEU A 214 14.11 5.41 -2.64
N LEU A 215 14.45 4.23 -3.20
CA LEU A 215 14.95 3.06 -2.46
C LEU A 215 16.26 2.58 -3.07
N PHE A 216 17.08 1.96 -2.22
CA PHE A 216 18.34 1.36 -2.62
C PHE A 216 18.23 -0.16 -2.76
N SER A 217 19.13 -0.77 -3.49
CA SER A 217 19.10 -2.21 -3.78
C SER A 217 18.98 -3.09 -2.53
N TYR A 218 19.59 -2.73 -1.43
CA TYR A 218 19.53 -3.51 -0.18
C TYR A 218 18.16 -3.46 0.51
N GLU A 219 17.30 -2.48 0.15
CA GLU A 219 15.94 -2.32 0.70
C GLU A 219 14.90 -3.12 -0.11
N VAL A 220 15.24 -3.58 -1.32
CA VAL A 220 14.30 -4.22 -2.26
C VAL A 220 14.63 -5.70 -2.44
N THR A 221 13.62 -6.54 -2.37
CA THR A 221 13.74 -8.00 -2.54
C THR A 221 13.54 -8.42 -4.00
N ALA A 222 12.51 -7.90 -4.66
CA ALA A 222 12.15 -8.25 -6.02
C ALA A 222 11.72 -7.03 -6.83
N VAL A 223 12.03 -7.04 -8.14
CA VAL A 223 11.65 -6.00 -9.11
C VAL A 223 10.89 -6.64 -10.24
N VAL A 224 9.78 -6.02 -10.63
CA VAL A 224 8.93 -6.46 -11.74
C VAL A 224 8.73 -5.33 -12.71
N GLU A 225 9.03 -5.53 -13.99
CA GLU A 225 8.62 -4.59 -15.02
C GLU A 225 7.12 -4.72 -15.27
N ALA A 226 6.38 -3.64 -15.08
CA ALA A 226 4.93 -3.61 -15.18
C ALA A 226 4.47 -2.26 -15.80
N PRO A 227 4.59 -2.09 -17.10
CA PRO A 227 4.11 -0.89 -17.79
C PRO A 227 2.63 -0.66 -17.52
N ARG A 228 2.27 0.60 -17.18
CA ARG A 228 0.92 0.99 -16.72
C ARG A 228 0.44 0.21 -15.49
N GLY A 229 1.38 -0.28 -14.68
CA GLY A 229 1.09 -1.13 -13.53
C GLY A 229 0.29 -0.46 -12.41
N ALA A 230 0.17 0.86 -12.40
CA ALA A 230 -0.73 1.60 -11.51
C ALA A 230 -2.12 1.86 -12.11
N TRP A 231 -2.34 1.65 -13.42
CA TRP A 231 -3.64 1.92 -14.04
C TRP A 231 -4.77 1.16 -13.30
N PRO A 232 -5.95 1.79 -13.09
CA PRO A 232 -6.40 3.11 -13.57
C PRO A 232 -6.00 4.29 -12.67
N THR A 233 -5.20 4.08 -11.61
CA THR A 233 -4.69 5.17 -10.80
C THR A 233 -3.55 5.92 -11.51
N ALA A 234 -3.27 7.15 -11.11
CA ALA A 234 -2.19 7.93 -11.71
C ALA A 234 -0.81 7.41 -11.32
N LEU A 235 0.15 7.61 -12.21
CA LEU A 235 1.56 7.70 -11.86
C LEU A 235 2.02 9.14 -12.18
N PRO A 236 2.07 10.03 -11.16
CA PRO A 236 2.36 11.44 -11.35
C PRO A 236 3.66 11.66 -12.13
N GLY A 237 3.62 12.53 -13.14
CA GLY A 237 4.74 12.75 -14.05
C GLY A 237 4.76 11.82 -15.27
N VAL A 238 4.02 10.71 -15.26
CA VAL A 238 3.95 9.74 -16.37
C VAL A 238 2.56 9.69 -16.98
N TYR A 239 1.51 9.43 -16.18
CA TYR A 239 0.11 9.48 -16.63
C TYR A 239 -0.84 9.86 -15.49
N GLY A 240 -1.99 10.42 -15.85
CA GLY A 240 -3.07 10.76 -14.92
C GLY A 240 -3.95 9.58 -14.57
N THR A 241 -4.83 9.79 -13.57
CA THR A 241 -5.89 8.83 -13.24
C THR A 241 -6.87 8.73 -14.41
N ASP A 242 -7.20 7.50 -14.80
CA ASP A 242 -8.27 7.21 -15.72
C ASP A 242 -9.61 7.27 -14.97
N ILE A 243 -10.16 8.48 -14.91
CA ILE A 243 -11.39 8.77 -14.15
C ILE A 243 -12.58 8.00 -14.72
N GLU A 244 -12.62 7.77 -16.04
CA GLU A 244 -13.69 7.02 -16.67
C GLU A 244 -13.66 5.55 -16.26
N ALA A 245 -12.47 4.94 -16.25
CA ALA A 245 -12.28 3.57 -15.78
C ALA A 245 -12.64 3.43 -14.29
N VAL A 246 -12.24 4.40 -13.45
CA VAL A 246 -12.60 4.39 -12.03
C VAL A 246 -14.11 4.52 -11.84
N ARG A 247 -14.79 5.42 -12.55
CA ARG A 247 -16.25 5.55 -12.49
C ARG A 247 -16.97 4.31 -12.97
N ALA A 248 -16.49 3.71 -14.06
CA ALA A 248 -17.04 2.45 -14.57
C ALA A 248 -16.91 1.32 -13.53
N TYR A 249 -15.74 1.23 -12.87
CA TYR A 249 -15.55 0.31 -11.76
C TYR A 249 -16.57 0.54 -10.65
N LEU A 250 -16.69 1.77 -10.14
CA LEU A 250 -17.60 2.08 -9.05
C LEU A 250 -19.05 1.72 -9.38
N ALA A 251 -19.53 2.09 -10.57
CA ALA A 251 -20.86 1.76 -11.00
C ALA A 251 -21.10 0.24 -11.13
N ALA A 252 -20.13 -0.50 -11.66
CA ALA A 252 -20.23 -1.95 -11.79
C ALA A 252 -20.14 -2.67 -10.43
N ALA A 253 -19.30 -2.16 -9.52
CA ALA A 253 -19.06 -2.76 -8.21
C ALA A 253 -20.25 -2.62 -7.25
N GLU A 254 -21.16 -1.68 -7.47
CA GLU A 254 -22.45 -1.61 -6.75
C GLU A 254 -23.36 -2.81 -7.06
N VAL A 255 -23.18 -3.44 -8.23
CA VAL A 255 -23.99 -4.57 -8.69
C VAL A 255 -23.28 -5.90 -8.45
N ASP A 256 -22.03 -6.01 -8.90
CA ASP A 256 -21.18 -7.18 -8.76
C ASP A 256 -19.72 -6.77 -8.53
N PRO A 257 -19.33 -6.60 -7.27
CA PRO A 257 -17.95 -6.17 -6.93
C PRO A 257 -16.88 -7.12 -7.49
N ALA A 258 -17.14 -8.43 -7.48
CA ALA A 258 -16.17 -9.42 -7.93
C ALA A 258 -15.92 -9.37 -9.44
N ALA A 259 -16.98 -9.22 -10.24
CA ALA A 259 -16.86 -9.04 -11.69
C ALA A 259 -16.21 -7.70 -12.06
N ALA A 260 -16.60 -6.61 -11.36
CA ALA A 260 -16.00 -5.30 -11.55
C ALA A 260 -14.49 -5.31 -11.26
N ALA A 261 -14.08 -5.92 -10.15
CA ALA A 261 -12.67 -6.09 -9.81
C ALA A 261 -11.92 -6.92 -10.84
N ALA A 262 -12.49 -8.04 -11.29
CA ALA A 262 -11.88 -8.88 -12.31
C ALA A 262 -11.66 -8.12 -13.63
N HIS A 263 -12.59 -7.23 -14.02
CA HIS A 263 -12.44 -6.41 -15.22
C HIS A 263 -11.27 -5.42 -15.12
N VAL A 264 -11.19 -4.65 -14.04
CA VAL A 264 -10.08 -3.69 -13.82
C VAL A 264 -8.73 -4.42 -13.76
N MET A 265 -8.68 -5.58 -13.12
CA MET A 265 -7.45 -6.38 -12.98
C MET A 265 -6.93 -6.96 -14.30
N GLN A 266 -7.69 -6.93 -15.39
CA GLN A 266 -7.19 -7.28 -16.74
C GLN A 266 -6.24 -6.22 -17.32
N GLY A 267 -6.20 -5.03 -16.72
CA GLY A 267 -5.38 -3.91 -17.18
C GLY A 267 -6.04 -3.07 -18.27
N PRO A 268 -5.33 -2.04 -18.75
CA PRO A 268 -5.81 -1.21 -19.85
C PRO A 268 -5.89 -2.06 -21.14
N GLY A 269 -7.01 -1.96 -21.83
CA GLY A 269 -7.22 -2.61 -23.14
C GLY A 269 -6.32 -2.05 -24.25
#